data_3f1c10c822610c87db1caa98ad04c80a
#
_entry.id   3f1c10c822610c87db1caa98ad04c80a
#
_cell.length_a   1.000
_cell.length_b   1.000
_cell.length_c   1.000
_cell.angle_alpha   90.00
_cell.angle_beta   90.00
_cell.angle_gamma   90.00
#
_symmetry.space_group_name_H-M   'P 1'
#
loop_
_entity.id
_entity.type
_entity.pdbx_description
1 polymer ?
#
loop_
_entity_poly.entity_id
_entity_poly.type
_entity_poly.pdbx_seq_one_letter_code
_entity_poly.pdbx_strand_id
1 'polypeptide(L)'
;YDEMQTLGDNKAPVPTKNEIFGNRECEDIDLKRCYRTPKEILVTAHALGLGIYRDVRKPIVNMIEDIKVWESIGYEVVDGELKYGSYVKLDRKQIYPNLISDPIRFQKFANSTQQYEYVTNEIKQLIENEEVLADDILIIDLDDKNIKSNSMKFKEIFYTTLEDNTNFFNNGQWLKTINVVDKGNPKLFKLENSIAYTTIYRAKGNEANIVFILNCDAISSLESTSRNCLFTAMTRSKFLVYILDSNGTTNYEEEIKKVKDNNYVLEFNYPTKGELKKIRTNSKSEITVIKSMDTAIKSFRNAVEHNKKLELELLLQQTGKDNIDELLQYLKEMKDKPDEW
;
A
#
# COMPACT_ATOMS: atom_id res chain seq x y z
N TYR A 1 -11.47 -4.13 -16.59
CA TYR A 1 -11.36 -2.89 -15.82
C TYR A 1 -11.44 -3.22 -14.33
N ASP A 2 -10.56 -2.64 -13.53
CA ASP A 2 -10.48 -2.84 -12.07
C ASP A 2 -10.50 -1.46 -11.39
N GLU A 3 -11.60 -1.14 -10.71
CA GLU A 3 -11.81 0.16 -10.05
C GLU A 3 -10.81 0.41 -8.92
N MET A 4 -10.37 -0.65 -8.25
CA MET A 4 -9.37 -0.55 -7.17
C MET A 4 -7.96 -0.23 -7.68
N GLN A 5 -7.69 -0.34 -8.97
CA GLN A 5 -6.43 0.10 -9.59
C GLN A 5 -6.48 1.55 -10.10
N THR A 6 -7.50 2.33 -9.73
CA THR A 6 -7.56 3.76 -10.04
C THR A 6 -6.59 4.51 -9.13
N LEU A 7 -5.59 5.15 -9.75
CA LEU A 7 -4.53 5.91 -9.07
C LEU A 7 -4.72 7.40 -9.35
N GLY A 8 -4.64 8.20 -8.29
CA GLY A 8 -4.68 9.67 -8.40
C GLY A 8 -6.06 10.28 -8.18
N ASP A 9 -6.05 11.62 -7.99
CA ASP A 9 -7.23 12.43 -7.67
C ASP A 9 -8.17 12.71 -8.87
N ASN A 10 -7.94 12.05 -9.99
CA ASN A 10 -8.76 12.23 -11.18
C ASN A 10 -10.17 11.71 -10.90
N LYS A 11 -11.05 12.66 -10.58
CA LYS A 11 -12.49 12.47 -10.39
C LYS A 11 -13.24 12.19 -11.70
N ALA A 12 -12.55 11.83 -12.77
CA ALA A 12 -13.20 11.35 -13.96
C ALA A 12 -13.95 10.08 -13.58
N PRO A 13 -15.27 10.05 -13.69
CA PRO A 13 -16.01 8.84 -13.46
C PRO A 13 -15.45 7.76 -14.39
N VAL A 14 -15.43 6.54 -13.88
CA VAL A 14 -15.11 5.37 -14.71
C VAL A 14 -16.01 5.43 -15.94
N PRO A 15 -15.44 5.42 -17.15
CA PRO A 15 -16.28 5.47 -18.34
C PRO A 15 -17.19 4.25 -18.37
N THR A 16 -18.46 4.50 -18.61
CA THR A 16 -19.47 3.45 -18.77
C THR A 16 -19.18 2.64 -20.04
N LYS A 17 -19.75 1.44 -20.11
CA LYS A 17 -19.69 0.59 -21.31
C LYS A 17 -20.09 1.38 -22.57
N ASN A 18 -21.17 2.17 -22.48
CA ASN A 18 -21.66 2.99 -23.59
C ASN A 18 -20.68 4.12 -23.98
N GLU A 19 -19.95 4.69 -23.02
CA GLU A 19 -18.93 5.71 -23.31
C GLU A 19 -17.69 5.12 -23.98
N ILE A 20 -17.35 3.86 -23.69
CA ILE A 20 -16.21 3.17 -24.30
C ILE A 20 -16.54 2.66 -25.69
N PHE A 21 -17.69 2.02 -25.85
CA PHE A 21 -18.03 1.25 -27.05
C PHE A 21 -19.14 1.90 -27.89
N GLY A 22 -19.80 2.97 -27.39
CA GLY A 22 -20.96 3.57 -28.02
C GLY A 22 -22.12 2.58 -28.07
N ASN A 23 -22.85 2.59 -29.19
CA ASN A 23 -24.00 1.69 -29.40
C ASN A 23 -23.60 0.30 -29.96
N ARG A 24 -22.33 -0.08 -29.85
CA ARG A 24 -21.94 -1.42 -30.33
C ARG A 24 -22.35 -2.47 -29.31
N GLU A 25 -22.91 -3.56 -29.80
CA GLU A 25 -23.15 -4.74 -28.97
C GLU A 25 -21.80 -5.31 -28.53
N CYS A 26 -21.60 -5.39 -27.21
CA CYS A 26 -20.41 -5.93 -26.60
C CYS A 26 -20.81 -6.99 -25.58
N GLU A 27 -20.17 -8.14 -25.65
CA GLU A 27 -20.30 -9.20 -24.67
C GLU A 27 -19.37 -8.90 -23.49
N ASP A 28 -19.88 -8.98 -22.25
CA ASP A 28 -19.10 -8.86 -21.04
C ASP A 28 -18.52 -10.23 -20.67
N ILE A 29 -17.21 -10.31 -20.56
CA ILE A 29 -16.51 -11.51 -20.12
C ILE A 29 -15.90 -11.26 -18.77
N ASP A 30 -16.41 -11.93 -17.74
CA ASP A 30 -15.89 -11.86 -16.39
C ASP A 30 -14.66 -12.76 -16.22
N LEU A 31 -13.54 -12.17 -15.85
CA LEU A 31 -12.30 -12.91 -15.52
C LEU A 31 -12.31 -13.32 -14.04
N LYS A 32 -13.08 -14.34 -13.70
CA LYS A 32 -13.26 -14.83 -12.31
C LYS A 32 -11.99 -15.39 -11.67
N ARG A 33 -10.99 -15.76 -12.47
CA ARG A 33 -9.78 -16.43 -11.99
C ARG A 33 -8.57 -15.51 -12.14
N CYS A 34 -7.85 -15.31 -11.05
CA CYS A 34 -6.54 -14.65 -11.08
C CYS A 34 -5.44 -15.71 -11.07
N TYR A 35 -4.73 -15.84 -12.18
CA TYR A 35 -3.63 -16.79 -12.34
C TYR A 35 -2.26 -16.21 -11.94
N ARG A 36 -2.20 -14.91 -11.69
CA ARG A 36 -0.97 -14.20 -11.43
C ARG A 36 -0.65 -14.08 -9.95
N THR A 37 -1.61 -13.56 -9.19
CA THR A 37 -1.44 -13.22 -7.78
C THR A 37 -2.04 -14.31 -6.91
N PRO A 38 -1.29 -14.88 -5.94
CA PRO A 38 -1.80 -15.85 -4.99
C PRO A 38 -3.03 -15.35 -4.23
N LYS A 39 -3.89 -16.28 -3.81
CA LYS A 39 -5.11 -15.98 -3.04
C LYS A 39 -4.80 -15.10 -1.83
N GLU A 40 -3.78 -15.46 -1.07
CA GLU A 40 -3.40 -14.79 0.18
C GLU A 40 -3.06 -13.32 -0.06
N ILE A 41 -2.27 -13.02 -1.08
CA ILE A 41 -1.90 -11.64 -1.44
C ILE A 41 -3.14 -10.90 -1.94
N LEU A 42 -3.93 -11.52 -2.81
CA LEU A 42 -5.08 -10.85 -3.41
C LEU A 42 -6.19 -10.56 -2.40
N VAL A 43 -6.51 -11.51 -1.51
CA VAL A 43 -7.50 -11.32 -0.45
C VAL A 43 -7.05 -10.24 0.53
N THR A 44 -5.78 -10.27 0.94
CA THR A 44 -5.22 -9.23 1.81
C THR A 44 -5.23 -7.86 1.12
N ALA A 45 -4.88 -7.81 -0.17
CA ALA A 45 -4.93 -6.57 -0.94
C ALA A 45 -6.36 -5.99 -0.99
N HIS A 46 -7.39 -6.83 -1.18
CA HIS A 46 -8.79 -6.40 -1.12
C HIS A 46 -9.16 -5.91 0.29
N ALA A 47 -8.80 -6.65 1.34
CA ALA A 47 -9.10 -6.25 2.71
C ALA A 47 -8.50 -4.88 3.06
N LEU A 48 -7.22 -4.67 2.73
CA LEU A 48 -6.53 -3.41 2.97
C LEU A 48 -7.04 -2.29 2.06
N GLY A 49 -7.23 -2.58 0.77
CA GLY A 49 -7.71 -1.61 -0.21
C GLY A 49 -9.11 -1.09 0.10
N LEU A 50 -10.00 -1.95 0.57
CA LEU A 50 -11.35 -1.58 1.00
C LEU A 50 -11.38 -1.04 2.42
N GLY A 51 -10.38 -1.36 3.26
CA GLY A 51 -10.35 -1.00 4.68
C GLY A 51 -11.36 -1.81 5.52
N ILE A 52 -11.60 -3.08 5.15
CA ILE A 52 -12.59 -3.96 5.80
C ILE A 52 -12.32 -4.13 7.29
N TYR A 53 -11.04 -4.30 7.66
CA TYR A 53 -10.61 -4.55 9.04
C TYR A 53 -10.00 -3.35 9.74
N ARG A 54 -10.18 -2.17 9.17
CA ARG A 54 -9.71 -0.92 9.76
C ARG A 54 -10.35 -0.71 11.14
N ASP A 55 -9.51 -0.45 12.14
CA ASP A 55 -9.95 -0.19 13.50
C ASP A 55 -10.33 1.29 13.69
N VAL A 56 -11.54 1.63 13.25
CA VAL A 56 -12.21 2.91 13.51
C VAL A 56 -13.72 2.72 13.50
N ARG A 57 -14.47 3.67 14.05
CA ARG A 57 -15.94 3.66 14.10
C ARG A 57 -16.60 3.56 12.71
N LYS A 58 -15.89 3.94 11.66
CA LYS A 58 -16.30 3.73 10.25
C LYS A 58 -15.40 2.64 9.65
N PRO A 59 -15.84 1.39 9.62
CA PRO A 59 -14.96 0.25 9.31
C PRO A 59 -14.47 0.21 7.87
N ILE A 60 -15.21 0.77 6.92
CA ILE A 60 -14.93 0.62 5.50
C ILE A 60 -14.64 1.99 4.89
N VAL A 61 -13.50 2.09 4.17
CA VAL A 61 -13.04 3.33 3.52
C VAL A 61 -13.52 3.42 2.08
N ASN A 62 -13.54 2.26 1.41
CA ASN A 62 -13.98 2.11 0.04
C ASN A 62 -14.80 0.82 -0.07
N MET A 63 -15.67 0.69 -1.06
CA MET A 63 -16.46 -0.51 -1.24
C MET A 63 -16.80 -0.73 -2.70
N ILE A 64 -16.84 -1.98 -3.10
CA ILE A 64 -17.43 -2.41 -4.37
C ILE A 64 -18.92 -2.20 -4.27
N GLU A 65 -19.49 -1.36 -5.14
CA GLU A 65 -20.88 -0.92 -5.02
C GLU A 65 -21.88 -1.94 -5.49
N ASP A 66 -21.58 -2.61 -6.59
CA ASP A 66 -22.41 -3.68 -7.11
C ASP A 66 -22.02 -5.00 -6.44
N ILE A 67 -22.95 -5.52 -5.66
CA ILE A 67 -22.81 -6.82 -4.99
C ILE A 67 -22.41 -7.94 -5.97
N LYS A 68 -22.92 -7.91 -7.20
CA LYS A 68 -22.61 -8.93 -8.21
C LYS A 68 -21.16 -8.93 -8.66
N VAL A 69 -20.43 -7.81 -8.47
CA VAL A 69 -19.02 -7.72 -8.82
C VAL A 69 -18.17 -8.66 -7.98
N TRP A 70 -18.55 -8.95 -6.73
CA TRP A 70 -17.83 -9.91 -5.90
C TRP A 70 -17.72 -11.30 -6.54
N GLU A 71 -18.82 -11.79 -7.11
CA GLU A 71 -18.84 -13.06 -7.82
C GLU A 71 -18.03 -12.98 -9.14
N SER A 72 -18.14 -11.85 -9.85
CA SER A 72 -17.43 -11.65 -11.12
C SER A 72 -15.91 -11.60 -10.94
N ILE A 73 -15.41 -11.14 -9.79
CA ILE A 73 -13.99 -11.16 -9.45
C ILE A 73 -13.56 -12.45 -8.73
N GLY A 74 -14.45 -13.44 -8.61
CA GLY A 74 -14.14 -14.79 -8.20
C GLY A 74 -14.28 -15.10 -6.70
N TYR A 75 -15.05 -14.31 -5.95
CA TYR A 75 -15.44 -14.65 -4.60
C TYR A 75 -16.72 -15.48 -4.58
N GLU A 76 -16.83 -16.39 -3.62
CA GLU A 76 -17.99 -17.21 -3.34
C GLU A 76 -18.46 -16.93 -1.91
N VAL A 77 -19.77 -16.85 -1.69
CA VAL A 77 -20.35 -16.74 -0.36
C VAL A 77 -20.25 -18.11 0.32
N VAL A 78 -19.53 -18.19 1.43
CA VAL A 78 -19.40 -19.41 2.23
C VAL A 78 -20.25 -19.40 3.48
N ASP A 79 -20.64 -18.21 3.96
CA ASP A 79 -21.55 -18.00 5.07
C ASP A 79 -22.22 -16.64 4.99
N GLY A 80 -23.42 -16.50 5.58
CA GLY A 80 -24.19 -15.28 5.53
C GLY A 80 -24.80 -14.98 4.16
N GLU A 81 -25.05 -13.70 3.89
CA GLU A 81 -25.68 -13.27 2.64
C GLU A 81 -24.96 -12.05 2.07
N LEU A 82 -24.71 -12.07 0.77
CA LEU A 82 -24.20 -10.90 0.03
C LEU A 82 -25.33 -9.92 -0.26
N LYS A 83 -25.79 -9.21 0.77
CA LYS A 83 -26.83 -8.19 0.74
C LYS A 83 -26.43 -6.95 1.53
N TYR A 84 -26.99 -5.78 1.14
CA TYR A 84 -26.76 -4.54 1.88
C TYR A 84 -27.21 -4.65 3.33
N GLY A 85 -26.29 -4.34 4.27
CA GLY A 85 -26.51 -4.38 5.71
C GLY A 85 -26.45 -5.77 6.34
N SER A 86 -26.10 -6.81 5.56
CA SER A 86 -26.01 -8.19 6.08
C SER A 86 -24.57 -8.61 6.33
N TYR A 87 -24.41 -9.50 7.28
CA TYR A 87 -23.16 -10.24 7.47
C TYR A 87 -22.87 -11.14 6.27
N VAL A 88 -21.61 -11.18 5.87
CA VAL A 88 -21.16 -12.03 4.78
C VAL A 88 -19.75 -12.55 5.04
N LYS A 89 -19.52 -13.79 4.65
CA LYS A 89 -18.22 -14.42 4.59
C LYS A 89 -17.94 -14.85 3.16
N LEU A 90 -16.86 -14.28 2.61
CA LEU A 90 -16.48 -14.45 1.20
C LEU A 90 -15.15 -15.17 1.11
N ASP A 91 -15.13 -16.28 0.43
CA ASP A 91 -13.91 -17.03 0.10
C ASP A 91 -13.58 -16.89 -1.38
N ARG A 92 -12.31 -17.09 -1.71
CA ARG A 92 -11.82 -17.11 -3.07
C ARG A 92 -11.10 -18.42 -3.33
N LYS A 93 -11.49 -19.13 -4.38
CA LYS A 93 -10.80 -20.38 -4.77
C LYS A 93 -9.35 -20.11 -5.12
N GLN A 94 -8.46 -20.84 -4.49
CA GLN A 94 -7.05 -20.87 -4.85
C GLN A 94 -6.89 -21.74 -6.09
N ILE A 95 -6.11 -21.23 -7.07
CA ILE A 95 -5.88 -21.96 -8.32
C ILE A 95 -4.64 -22.83 -8.23
N TYR A 96 -3.61 -22.29 -7.54
CA TYR A 96 -2.37 -23.01 -7.26
C TYR A 96 -2.08 -23.03 -5.78
N PRO A 97 -1.48 -24.11 -5.26
CA PRO A 97 -1.02 -24.12 -3.89
C PRO A 97 0.00 -23.00 -3.70
N ASN A 98 -0.09 -22.31 -2.58
CA ASN A 98 0.93 -21.32 -2.24
C ASN A 98 2.23 -22.03 -1.89
N LEU A 99 3.31 -21.67 -2.59
CA LEU A 99 4.64 -22.25 -2.38
C LEU A 99 5.35 -21.60 -1.19
N ILE A 100 4.84 -20.45 -0.71
CA ILE A 100 5.43 -19.68 0.40
C ILE A 100 4.45 -19.69 1.56
N SER A 101 4.90 -20.14 2.73
CA SER A 101 4.05 -20.26 3.93
C SER A 101 3.51 -18.92 4.44
N ASP A 102 4.27 -17.83 4.30
CA ASP A 102 3.86 -16.47 4.64
C ASP A 102 4.24 -15.49 3.51
N PRO A 103 3.35 -15.31 2.51
CA PRO A 103 3.64 -14.49 1.35
C PRO A 103 3.47 -12.99 1.59
N ILE A 104 3.06 -12.58 2.81
CA ILE A 104 2.84 -11.18 3.15
C ILE A 104 3.59 -10.88 4.44
N ARG A 105 4.64 -10.08 4.31
CA ARG A 105 5.48 -9.66 5.43
C ARG A 105 5.26 -8.18 5.70
N PHE A 106 4.90 -7.86 6.93
CA PHE A 106 4.74 -6.48 7.39
C PHE A 106 5.80 -6.16 8.44
N GLN A 107 6.43 -4.98 8.32
CA GLN A 107 7.42 -4.54 9.28
C GLN A 107 7.35 -3.03 9.51
N LYS A 108 7.48 -2.61 10.78
CA LYS A 108 7.59 -1.22 11.22
C LYS A 108 9.02 -0.86 11.54
N PHE A 109 9.40 0.37 11.26
CA PHE A 109 10.73 0.92 11.55
C PHE A 109 10.59 2.27 12.27
N ALA A 110 11.62 2.67 12.97
CA ALA A 110 11.68 3.98 13.60
C ALA A 110 11.97 5.11 12.59
N ASN A 111 12.60 4.77 11.45
CA ASN A 111 12.94 5.73 10.38
C ASN A 111 13.25 5.01 9.07
N SER A 112 13.33 5.79 7.98
CA SER A 112 13.61 5.26 6.64
C SER A 112 15.01 4.62 6.49
N THR A 113 16.00 5.00 7.29
CA THR A 113 17.33 4.39 7.24
C THR A 113 17.26 2.92 7.65
N GLN A 114 16.64 2.62 8.80
CA GLN A 114 16.44 1.24 9.25
C GLN A 114 15.60 0.42 8.25
N GLN A 115 14.58 1.04 7.63
CA GLN A 115 13.81 0.39 6.59
C GLN A 115 14.70 -0.01 5.40
N TYR A 116 15.58 0.89 4.94
CA TYR A 116 16.45 0.63 3.79
C TYR A 116 17.54 -0.40 4.10
N GLU A 117 18.11 -0.38 5.31
CA GLU A 117 19.04 -1.41 5.78
C GLU A 117 18.37 -2.79 5.83
N TYR A 118 17.15 -2.87 6.34
CA TYR A 118 16.36 -4.11 6.34
C TYR A 118 16.12 -4.63 4.93
N VAL A 119 15.65 -3.78 4.02
CA VAL A 119 15.38 -4.16 2.62
C VAL A 119 16.66 -4.64 1.93
N THR A 120 17.78 -3.96 2.17
CA THR A 120 19.09 -4.35 1.60
C THR A 120 19.49 -5.74 2.07
N ASN A 121 19.34 -6.03 3.36
CA ASN A 121 19.67 -7.33 3.93
C ASN A 121 18.73 -8.44 3.43
N GLU A 122 17.42 -8.17 3.32
CA GLU A 122 16.45 -9.12 2.76
C GLU A 122 16.77 -9.43 1.30
N ILE A 123 17.05 -8.41 0.47
CA ILE A 123 17.44 -8.59 -0.94
C ILE A 123 18.70 -9.42 -1.05
N LYS A 124 19.69 -9.15 -0.19
CA LYS A 124 20.91 -9.91 -0.15
C LYS A 124 20.65 -11.39 0.14
N GLN A 125 19.85 -11.69 1.16
CA GLN A 125 19.48 -13.07 1.50
C GLN A 125 18.73 -13.77 0.37
N LEU A 126 17.78 -13.09 -0.26
CA LEU A 126 17.00 -13.64 -1.37
C LEU A 126 17.87 -14.01 -2.57
N ILE A 127 18.85 -13.18 -2.91
CA ILE A 127 19.74 -13.45 -4.04
C ILE A 127 20.80 -14.51 -3.68
N GLU A 128 21.38 -14.46 -2.48
CA GLU A 128 22.46 -15.38 -2.09
C GLU A 128 21.97 -16.79 -1.72
N ASN A 129 20.83 -16.88 -1.02
CA ASN A 129 20.36 -18.12 -0.45
C ASN A 129 19.20 -18.77 -1.21
N GLU A 130 18.36 -17.95 -1.87
CA GLU A 130 17.14 -18.40 -2.52
C GLU A 130 17.22 -18.35 -4.05
N GLU A 131 18.39 -18.02 -4.60
CA GLU A 131 18.67 -17.93 -6.03
C GLU A 131 17.72 -17.00 -6.79
N VAL A 132 17.18 -15.96 -6.13
CA VAL A 132 16.27 -15.00 -6.73
C VAL A 132 17.05 -14.08 -7.66
N LEU A 133 16.55 -13.89 -8.88
CA LEU A 133 17.18 -12.96 -9.83
C LEU A 133 16.83 -11.50 -9.47
N ALA A 134 17.76 -10.59 -9.74
CA ALA A 134 17.54 -9.16 -9.47
C ALA A 134 16.31 -8.60 -10.19
N ASP A 135 16.07 -9.01 -11.43
CA ASP A 135 14.91 -8.58 -12.24
C ASP A 135 13.58 -9.18 -11.78
N ASP A 136 13.61 -10.13 -10.85
CA ASP A 136 12.42 -10.66 -10.18
C ASP A 136 12.01 -9.85 -8.93
N ILE A 137 12.78 -8.83 -8.60
CA ILE A 137 12.54 -7.95 -7.46
C ILE A 137 12.11 -6.56 -7.94
N LEU A 138 11.04 -6.04 -7.36
CA LEU A 138 10.50 -4.72 -7.61
C LEU A 138 10.36 -3.94 -6.30
N ILE A 139 10.92 -2.75 -6.24
CA ILE A 139 10.75 -1.82 -5.13
C ILE A 139 9.77 -0.73 -5.56
N ILE A 140 8.67 -0.60 -4.82
CA ILE A 140 7.65 0.45 -5.02
C ILE A 140 7.69 1.39 -3.82
N ASP A 141 8.09 2.63 -4.06
CA ASP A 141 8.05 3.68 -3.04
C ASP A 141 6.71 4.43 -3.12
N LEU A 142 5.96 4.42 -2.01
CA LEU A 142 4.67 5.11 -1.93
C LEU A 142 4.81 6.61 -1.62
N ASP A 143 6.00 7.07 -1.26
CA ASP A 143 6.32 8.51 -1.16
C ASP A 143 6.81 9.06 -2.52
N ASP A 144 5.87 9.20 -3.45
CA ASP A 144 6.14 9.64 -4.82
C ASP A 144 6.74 11.05 -4.91
N LYS A 145 6.46 11.90 -3.93
CA LYS A 145 6.97 13.27 -3.87
C LYS A 145 8.47 13.31 -3.62
N ASN A 146 8.97 12.37 -2.83
CA ASN A 146 10.37 12.30 -2.41
C ASN A 146 11.15 11.18 -3.13
N ILE A 147 10.61 10.61 -4.22
CA ILE A 147 11.20 9.46 -4.92
C ILE A 147 12.70 9.65 -5.26
N LYS A 148 13.12 10.86 -5.63
CA LYS A 148 14.52 11.13 -5.96
C LYS A 148 15.43 11.04 -4.74
N SER A 149 15.10 11.74 -3.65
CA SER A 149 15.87 11.71 -2.41
C SER A 149 15.87 10.32 -1.78
N ASN A 150 14.70 9.68 -1.75
CA ASN A 150 14.55 8.33 -1.21
C ASN A 150 15.39 7.31 -1.98
N SER A 151 15.33 7.33 -3.31
CA SER A 151 16.11 6.40 -4.14
C SER A 151 17.63 6.65 -4.06
N MET A 152 18.06 7.89 -3.90
CA MET A 152 19.48 8.22 -3.68
C MET A 152 19.97 7.66 -2.34
N LYS A 153 19.21 7.92 -1.26
CA LYS A 153 19.53 7.40 0.07
C LYS A 153 19.50 5.88 0.11
N PHE A 154 18.51 5.26 -0.52
CA PHE A 154 18.45 3.80 -0.63
C PHE A 154 19.67 3.23 -1.36
N LYS A 155 20.06 3.81 -2.50
CA LYS A 155 21.25 3.41 -3.24
C LYS A 155 22.54 3.49 -2.40
N GLU A 156 22.70 4.60 -1.68
CA GLU A 156 23.86 4.80 -0.81
C GLU A 156 23.95 3.67 0.22
N ILE A 157 22.90 3.40 0.98
CA ILE A 157 22.83 2.32 1.96
C ILE A 157 23.06 0.96 1.31
N PHE A 158 22.38 0.71 0.18
CA PHE A 158 22.45 -0.56 -0.53
C PHE A 158 23.86 -0.89 -0.98
N TYR A 159 24.55 0.03 -1.63
CA TYR A 159 25.90 -0.21 -2.12
C TYR A 159 26.92 -0.27 -0.99
N THR A 160 26.83 0.59 0.04
CA THR A 160 27.71 0.54 1.19
C THR A 160 27.59 -0.80 1.92
N THR A 161 26.38 -1.31 2.11
CA THR A 161 26.16 -2.61 2.76
C THR A 161 26.71 -3.79 1.93
N LEU A 162 26.71 -3.66 0.60
CA LEU A 162 27.18 -4.72 -0.29
C LEU A 162 28.69 -4.66 -0.55
N GLU A 163 29.34 -3.48 -0.48
CA GLU A 163 30.77 -3.32 -0.71
C GLU A 163 31.62 -4.15 0.27
N ASP A 164 31.14 -4.36 1.49
CA ASP A 164 31.80 -5.19 2.49
C ASP A 164 31.71 -6.71 2.18
N ASN A 165 31.00 -7.11 1.11
CA ASN A 165 30.72 -8.50 0.81
C ASN A 165 31.20 -8.92 -0.59
N THR A 166 32.49 -9.36 -0.63
CA THR A 166 33.13 -9.83 -1.87
C THR A 166 32.43 -11.01 -2.53
N ASN A 167 31.63 -11.78 -1.81
CA ASN A 167 30.91 -12.95 -2.34
C ASN A 167 29.70 -12.57 -3.20
N PHE A 168 29.09 -11.42 -2.98
CA PHE A 168 27.96 -10.95 -3.78
C PHE A 168 28.33 -10.69 -5.24
N PHE A 169 29.62 -10.47 -5.49
CA PHE A 169 30.19 -10.20 -6.80
C PHE A 169 30.87 -11.42 -7.46
N ASN A 170 31.03 -12.54 -6.74
CA ASN A 170 31.85 -13.66 -7.23
C ASN A 170 31.14 -14.70 -8.09
N ASN A 171 29.80 -14.69 -8.16
CA ASN A 171 29.06 -15.64 -8.99
C ASN A 171 28.90 -15.21 -10.47
N GLY A 172 29.70 -14.26 -10.94
CA GLY A 172 29.75 -13.85 -12.35
C GLY A 172 28.52 -13.10 -12.88
N GLN A 173 27.48 -12.99 -12.07
CA GLN A 173 26.27 -12.22 -12.38
C GLN A 173 26.24 -10.98 -11.49
N TRP A 174 26.80 -9.92 -12.00
CA TRP A 174 26.81 -8.64 -11.30
C TRP A 174 25.39 -8.08 -11.17
N LEU A 175 24.95 -7.80 -9.94
CA LEU A 175 23.84 -6.88 -9.72
C LEU A 175 24.29 -5.50 -10.21
N LYS A 176 23.95 -5.16 -11.46
CA LYS A 176 24.52 -3.99 -12.13
C LYS A 176 24.08 -2.68 -11.49
N THR A 177 22.83 -2.57 -11.08
CA THR A 177 22.32 -1.30 -10.51
C THR A 177 20.94 -1.44 -9.87
N ILE A 178 20.64 -0.56 -8.92
CA ILE A 178 19.27 -0.18 -8.64
C ILE A 178 18.81 0.76 -9.76
N ASN A 179 17.91 0.29 -10.60
CA ASN A 179 17.35 1.06 -11.72
C ASN A 179 16.19 1.93 -11.23
N VAL A 180 16.42 3.24 -11.12
CA VAL A 180 15.36 4.18 -10.72
C VAL A 180 14.54 4.58 -11.95
N VAL A 181 13.30 4.11 -11.99
CA VAL A 181 12.35 4.41 -13.06
C VAL A 181 11.50 5.61 -12.65
N ASP A 182 11.87 6.78 -13.12
CA ASP A 182 11.17 8.05 -12.88
C ASP A 182 10.65 8.69 -14.18
N LYS A 183 10.15 9.92 -14.10
CA LYS A 183 9.68 10.68 -15.27
C LYS A 183 10.77 10.95 -16.30
N GLY A 184 12.04 10.96 -15.89
CA GLY A 184 13.18 11.25 -16.75
C GLY A 184 13.62 10.07 -17.61
N ASN A 185 13.30 8.84 -17.21
CA ASN A 185 13.68 7.62 -17.95
C ASN A 185 12.53 6.63 -18.11
N PRO A 186 11.51 6.94 -18.92
CA PRO A 186 10.29 6.12 -19.01
C PRO A 186 10.45 4.81 -19.78
N LYS A 187 11.55 4.61 -20.51
CA LYS A 187 11.66 3.53 -21.51
C LYS A 187 12.19 2.21 -20.98
N LEU A 188 12.85 2.18 -19.82
CA LEU A 188 13.58 1.02 -19.33
C LEU A 188 13.08 0.64 -17.93
N PHE A 189 11.92 -0.02 -17.84
CA PHE A 189 11.42 -0.51 -16.56
C PHE A 189 12.24 -1.69 -16.05
N LYS A 190 12.54 -2.67 -16.91
CA LYS A 190 13.39 -3.80 -16.59
C LYS A 190 14.72 -3.69 -17.32
N LEU A 191 15.79 -3.71 -16.57
CA LEU A 191 17.17 -3.89 -17.06
C LEU A 191 17.68 -5.21 -16.51
N GLU A 192 18.34 -5.97 -17.37
CA GLU A 192 18.94 -7.25 -17.02
C GLU A 192 19.88 -7.10 -15.80
N ASN A 193 19.76 -7.99 -14.83
CA ASN A 193 20.51 -7.98 -13.57
C ASN A 193 20.39 -6.67 -12.77
N SER A 194 19.21 -6.07 -12.77
CA SER A 194 18.94 -4.86 -11.99
C SER A 194 17.60 -4.94 -11.27
N ILE A 195 17.53 -4.33 -10.07
CA ILE A 195 16.32 -4.18 -9.32
C ILE A 195 15.64 -2.87 -9.73
N ALA A 196 14.37 -2.93 -10.13
CA ALA A 196 13.60 -1.73 -10.42
C ALA A 196 13.15 -1.04 -9.13
N TYR A 197 13.45 0.27 -8.99
CA TYR A 197 12.97 1.14 -7.92
C TYR A 197 12.08 2.22 -8.53
N THR A 198 10.81 2.29 -8.13
CA THR A 198 9.85 3.15 -8.84
C THR A 198 8.70 3.62 -7.96
N THR A 199 7.86 4.51 -8.49
CA THR A 199 6.59 4.89 -7.86
C THR A 199 5.48 3.93 -8.28
N ILE A 200 4.37 3.93 -7.52
CA ILE A 200 3.19 3.12 -7.85
C ILE A 200 2.62 3.44 -9.24
N TYR A 201 2.68 4.70 -9.68
CA TYR A 201 2.18 5.11 -10.98
C TYR A 201 2.95 4.48 -12.15
N ARG A 202 4.24 4.26 -11.97
CA ARG A 202 5.11 3.60 -12.95
C ARG A 202 5.11 2.09 -12.82
N ALA A 203 4.88 1.57 -11.62
CA ALA A 203 4.73 0.14 -11.37
C ALA A 203 3.45 -0.43 -12.02
N LYS A 204 2.42 0.40 -12.21
CA LYS A 204 1.16 -0.04 -12.83
C LYS A 204 1.41 -0.63 -14.22
N GLY A 205 0.93 -1.86 -14.45
CA GLY A 205 1.17 -2.61 -15.69
C GLY A 205 2.41 -3.51 -15.68
N ASN A 206 3.31 -3.33 -14.70
CA ASN A 206 4.47 -4.19 -14.50
C ASN A 206 4.24 -5.15 -13.33
N GLU A 207 5.05 -6.20 -13.24
CA GLU A 207 4.96 -7.23 -12.21
C GLU A 207 6.33 -7.82 -11.90
N ALA A 208 6.49 -8.38 -10.70
CA ALA A 208 7.68 -9.07 -10.25
C ALA A 208 7.31 -10.25 -9.36
N ASN A 209 8.24 -11.15 -9.12
CA ASN A 209 8.05 -12.26 -8.21
C ASN A 209 7.97 -11.77 -6.76
N ILE A 210 8.83 -10.83 -6.41
CA ILE A 210 8.93 -10.25 -5.07
C ILE A 210 8.75 -8.72 -5.16
N VAL A 211 7.88 -8.17 -4.33
CA VAL A 211 7.62 -6.73 -4.28
C VAL A 211 7.88 -6.19 -2.88
N PHE A 212 8.75 -5.20 -2.79
CA PHE A 212 8.96 -4.40 -1.59
C PHE A 212 8.17 -3.09 -1.73
N ILE A 213 7.23 -2.85 -0.84
CA ILE A 213 6.42 -1.62 -0.76
C ILE A 213 6.99 -0.78 0.37
N LEU A 214 7.72 0.30 0.00
CA LEU A 214 8.35 1.20 0.94
C LEU A 214 7.45 2.36 1.33
N ASN A 215 7.67 2.90 2.52
CA ASN A 215 7.04 4.12 3.01
C ASN A 215 5.50 4.05 2.94
N CYS A 216 4.90 2.93 3.36
CA CYS A 216 3.44 2.79 3.33
C CYS A 216 2.72 3.79 4.25
N ASP A 217 3.44 4.42 5.18
CA ASP A 217 3.01 5.52 6.03
C ASP A 217 2.98 6.90 5.32
N ALA A 218 3.60 7.03 4.15
CA ALA A 218 3.56 8.26 3.37
C ALA A 218 2.18 8.54 2.75
N ILE A 219 1.32 7.53 2.69
CA ILE A 219 -0.05 7.63 2.19
C ILE A 219 -1.05 7.47 3.34
N SER A 220 -2.18 8.17 3.23
CA SER A 220 -3.21 8.11 4.26
C SER A 220 -3.94 6.77 4.26
N SER A 221 -3.94 6.07 5.39
CA SER A 221 -4.74 4.84 5.56
C SER A 221 -6.25 5.09 5.58
N LEU A 222 -6.66 6.35 5.61
CA LEU A 222 -8.05 6.79 5.68
C LEU A 222 -8.64 7.20 4.32
N GLU A 223 -7.81 7.30 3.29
CA GLU A 223 -8.22 7.68 1.94
C GLU A 223 -8.37 6.48 1.02
N SER A 224 -9.48 6.41 0.26
CA SER A 224 -9.70 5.36 -0.74
C SER A 224 -8.63 5.36 -1.84
N THR A 225 -8.22 6.52 -2.32
CA THR A 225 -7.15 6.65 -3.33
C THR A 225 -5.81 6.12 -2.84
N SER A 226 -5.47 6.42 -1.59
CA SER A 226 -4.26 5.92 -0.95
C SER A 226 -4.30 4.40 -0.74
N ARG A 227 -5.44 3.87 -0.30
CA ARG A 227 -5.64 2.42 -0.18
C ARG A 227 -5.62 1.72 -1.54
N ASN A 228 -6.10 2.36 -2.60
CA ASN A 228 -5.96 1.86 -3.97
C ASN A 228 -4.49 1.79 -4.40
N CYS A 229 -3.64 2.73 -3.96
CA CYS A 229 -2.20 2.64 -4.20
C CYS A 229 -1.60 1.39 -3.57
N LEU A 230 -1.94 1.11 -2.30
CA LEU A 230 -1.47 -0.09 -1.61
C LEU A 230 -2.00 -1.38 -2.26
N PHE A 231 -3.29 -1.44 -2.58
CA PHE A 231 -3.89 -2.56 -3.33
C PHE A 231 -3.14 -2.81 -4.65
N THR A 232 -2.94 -1.72 -5.43
CA THR A 232 -2.26 -1.81 -6.71
C THR A 232 -0.82 -2.29 -6.55
N ALA A 233 -0.08 -1.80 -5.54
CA ALA A 233 1.28 -2.22 -5.26
C ALA A 233 1.37 -3.70 -4.89
N MET A 234 0.52 -4.17 -3.99
CA MET A 234 0.48 -5.58 -3.58
C MET A 234 0.19 -6.51 -4.76
N THR A 235 -0.76 -6.12 -5.62
CA THR A 235 -1.13 -6.94 -6.80
C THR A 235 -0.08 -6.92 -7.93
N ARG A 236 1.05 -6.26 -7.76
CA ARG A 236 2.23 -6.39 -8.65
C ARG A 236 3.05 -7.64 -8.35
N SER A 237 2.86 -8.25 -7.17
CA SER A 237 3.60 -9.45 -6.78
C SER A 237 2.96 -10.73 -7.30
N LYS A 238 3.83 -11.69 -7.66
CA LYS A 238 3.46 -13.07 -8.00
C LYS A 238 3.62 -14.03 -6.84
N PHE A 239 4.53 -13.76 -5.87
CA PHE A 239 4.83 -14.71 -4.80
C PHE A 239 4.96 -14.09 -3.43
N LEU A 240 5.68 -12.96 -3.26
CA LEU A 240 6.03 -12.42 -1.95
C LEU A 240 5.91 -10.90 -1.93
N VAL A 241 5.24 -10.36 -0.90
CA VAL A 241 5.06 -8.92 -0.69
C VAL A 241 5.61 -8.54 0.67
N TYR A 242 6.46 -7.52 0.69
CA TYR A 242 6.87 -6.80 1.90
C TYR A 242 6.14 -5.45 1.94
N ILE A 243 5.46 -5.17 3.05
CA ILE A 243 4.79 -3.89 3.31
C ILE A 243 5.51 -3.23 4.47
N LEU A 244 6.15 -2.10 4.22
CA LEU A 244 7.12 -1.52 5.13
C LEU A 244 6.71 -0.10 5.53
N ASP A 245 6.60 0.11 6.85
CA ASP A 245 6.22 1.38 7.47
C ASP A 245 7.47 2.06 8.03
N SER A 246 7.86 3.19 7.46
CA SER A 246 9.12 3.88 7.78
C SER A 246 9.09 4.69 9.08
N ASN A 247 7.90 4.88 9.69
CA ASN A 247 7.75 5.67 10.92
C ASN A 247 6.91 4.97 11.99
N GLY A 248 6.48 3.73 11.75
CA GLY A 248 5.67 2.95 12.70
C GLY A 248 4.26 3.51 12.97
N THR A 249 3.70 4.27 12.04
CA THR A 249 2.47 5.05 12.28
C THR A 249 1.21 4.42 11.72
N THR A 250 1.31 3.33 10.94
CA THR A 250 0.13 2.69 10.33
C THR A 250 -0.41 1.54 11.18
N ASN A 251 -1.70 1.23 11.00
CA ASN A 251 -2.38 0.09 11.63
C ASN A 251 -2.54 -1.10 10.67
N TYR A 252 -1.82 -1.12 9.56
CA TYR A 252 -1.92 -2.20 8.56
C TYR A 252 -1.54 -3.57 9.13
N GLU A 253 -0.66 -3.62 10.14
CA GLU A 253 -0.29 -4.86 10.81
C GLU A 253 -1.50 -5.60 11.40
N GLU A 254 -2.36 -4.86 12.11
CA GLU A 254 -3.57 -5.41 12.72
C GLU A 254 -4.59 -5.87 11.67
N GLU A 255 -4.73 -5.10 10.58
CA GLU A 255 -5.60 -5.46 9.47
C GLU A 255 -5.10 -6.75 8.78
N ILE A 256 -3.80 -6.85 8.51
CA ILE A 256 -3.17 -8.05 7.92
C ILE A 256 -3.33 -9.25 8.85
N LYS A 257 -3.10 -9.05 10.16
CA LYS A 257 -3.28 -10.11 11.15
C LYS A 257 -4.69 -10.67 11.13
N LYS A 258 -5.72 -9.82 11.10
CA LYS A 258 -7.13 -10.27 11.01
C LYS A 258 -7.39 -11.10 9.75
N VAL A 259 -6.81 -10.73 8.61
CA VAL A 259 -6.93 -11.53 7.38
C VAL A 259 -6.27 -12.89 7.54
N LYS A 260 -5.06 -12.95 8.14
CA LYS A 260 -4.33 -14.20 8.39
C LYS A 260 -5.09 -15.09 9.39
N ASP A 261 -5.58 -14.54 10.49
CA ASP A 261 -6.35 -15.25 11.52
C ASP A 261 -7.65 -15.85 10.94
N ASN A 262 -8.23 -15.22 9.93
CA ASN A 262 -9.40 -15.72 9.19
C ASN A 262 -9.03 -16.65 8.01
N ASN A 263 -7.80 -17.17 7.94
CA ASN A 263 -7.33 -18.04 6.86
C ASN A 263 -7.56 -17.45 5.45
N TYR A 264 -7.35 -16.15 5.30
CA TYR A 264 -7.55 -15.41 4.04
C TYR A 264 -8.98 -15.54 3.48
N VAL A 265 -9.96 -15.49 4.37
CA VAL A 265 -11.38 -15.38 4.05
C VAL A 265 -11.88 -14.03 4.55
N LEU A 266 -12.58 -13.28 3.71
CA LEU A 266 -13.15 -11.99 4.09
C LEU A 266 -14.43 -12.20 4.88
N GLU A 267 -14.49 -11.65 6.07
CA GLU A 267 -15.64 -11.74 6.98
C GLU A 267 -15.98 -10.34 7.48
N PHE A 268 -17.16 -9.82 7.10
CA PHE A 268 -17.57 -8.47 7.44
C PHE A 268 -19.08 -8.24 7.26
N ASN A 269 -19.57 -7.13 7.81
CA ASN A 269 -20.91 -6.64 7.51
C ASN A 269 -20.87 -5.76 6.25
N TYR A 270 -21.61 -6.17 5.22
CA TYR A 270 -21.69 -5.38 4.00
C TYR A 270 -22.43 -4.07 4.28
N PRO A 271 -21.90 -2.89 3.88
CA PRO A 271 -22.54 -1.62 4.17
C PRO A 271 -23.96 -1.52 3.61
N THR A 272 -24.82 -0.82 4.34
CA THR A 272 -26.13 -0.40 3.82
C THR A 272 -25.97 0.60 2.66
N LYS A 273 -27.00 0.76 1.83
CA LYS A 273 -27.00 1.78 0.76
C LYS A 273 -26.77 3.20 1.29
N GLY A 274 -27.27 3.48 2.51
CA GLY A 274 -27.07 4.76 3.19
C GLY A 274 -25.63 4.99 3.62
N GLU A 275 -24.96 3.95 4.14
CA GLU A 275 -23.55 3.98 4.51
C GLU A 275 -22.64 4.10 3.30
N LEU A 276 -22.92 3.39 2.21
CA LEU A 276 -22.19 3.54 0.94
C LEU A 276 -22.22 4.98 0.43
N LYS A 277 -23.38 5.64 0.52
CA LYS A 277 -23.52 7.05 0.16
C LYS A 277 -22.70 7.96 1.07
N LYS A 278 -22.64 7.66 2.37
CA LYS A 278 -21.82 8.39 3.36
C LYS A 278 -20.34 8.17 3.16
N ILE A 279 -19.89 6.93 2.88
CA ILE A 279 -18.49 6.60 2.57
C ILE A 279 -17.98 7.46 1.41
N ARG A 280 -18.82 7.69 0.39
CA ARG A 280 -18.50 8.58 -0.74
C ARG A 280 -18.44 10.07 -0.38
N THR A 281 -19.30 10.53 0.53
CA THR A 281 -19.42 11.96 0.86
C THR A 281 -18.44 12.42 1.94
N ASN A 282 -18.18 11.60 2.93
CA ASN A 282 -17.35 11.95 4.10
C ASN A 282 -15.84 11.89 3.80
N SER A 283 -15.45 11.15 2.75
CA SER A 283 -14.04 11.10 2.34
C SER A 283 -13.41 12.48 2.05
N LYS A 284 -14.24 13.50 1.73
CA LYS A 284 -13.72 14.83 1.38
C LYS A 284 -13.45 15.75 2.58
N SER A 285 -14.28 15.74 3.61
CA SER A 285 -14.11 16.62 4.78
C SER A 285 -13.09 16.04 5.78
N GLU A 286 -13.14 14.74 6.05
CA GLU A 286 -12.15 14.04 6.88
C GLU A 286 -10.75 14.10 6.27
N ILE A 287 -10.64 13.95 4.96
CA ILE A 287 -9.39 14.06 4.19
C ILE A 287 -8.73 15.43 4.42
N THR A 288 -9.51 16.51 4.42
CA THR A 288 -8.95 17.85 4.60
C THR A 288 -8.41 18.05 6.01
N VAL A 289 -9.11 17.56 7.03
CA VAL A 289 -8.67 17.63 8.43
C VAL A 289 -7.43 16.76 8.64
N ILE A 290 -7.44 15.53 8.17
CA ILE A 290 -6.31 14.59 8.31
C ILE A 290 -5.06 15.07 7.55
N LYS A 291 -5.22 15.60 6.31
CA LYS A 291 -4.11 16.20 5.57
C LYS A 291 -3.50 17.40 6.32
N SER A 292 -4.33 18.22 6.95
CA SER A 292 -3.83 19.34 7.75
C SER A 292 -3.06 18.85 8.98
N MET A 293 -3.54 17.78 9.64
CA MET A 293 -2.87 17.15 10.79
C MET A 293 -1.57 16.45 10.39
N ASP A 294 -1.57 15.66 9.32
CA ASP A 294 -0.35 15.01 8.84
C ASP A 294 0.71 16.04 8.41
N THR A 295 0.27 17.16 7.84
CA THR A 295 1.17 18.29 7.52
C THR A 295 1.72 18.93 8.80
N ALA A 296 0.89 19.14 9.81
CA ALA A 296 1.31 19.67 11.10
C ALA A 296 2.30 18.74 11.82
N ILE A 297 2.01 17.42 11.85
CA ILE A 297 2.91 16.41 12.43
C ILE A 297 4.25 16.36 11.70
N LYS A 298 4.24 16.42 10.35
CA LYS A 298 5.48 16.45 9.54
C LYS A 298 6.29 17.72 9.78
N SER A 299 5.63 18.87 9.83
CA SER A 299 6.28 20.16 10.13
C SER A 299 6.88 20.16 11.54
N PHE A 300 6.17 19.60 12.51
CA PHE A 300 6.65 19.46 13.88
C PHE A 300 7.87 18.55 13.97
N ARG A 301 7.84 17.35 13.35
CA ARG A 301 9.01 16.46 13.32
C ARG A 301 10.22 17.12 12.68
N ASN A 302 10.02 17.80 11.55
CA ASN A 302 11.08 18.51 10.87
C ASN A 302 11.65 19.65 11.73
N ALA A 303 10.80 20.36 12.48
CA ALA A 303 11.24 21.39 13.42
C ALA A 303 12.03 20.81 14.59
N VAL A 304 11.63 19.65 15.13
CA VAL A 304 12.37 18.93 16.18
C VAL A 304 13.72 18.42 15.68
N GLU A 305 13.73 17.74 14.51
CA GLU A 305 14.96 17.18 13.91
C GLU A 305 16.00 18.26 13.57
N HIS A 306 15.55 19.46 13.16
CA HIS A 306 16.45 20.56 12.79
C HIS A 306 16.65 21.58 13.90
N ASN A 307 16.21 21.28 15.13
CA ASN A 307 16.33 22.15 16.32
C ASN A 307 15.80 23.60 16.08
N LYS A 308 14.73 23.72 15.32
CA LYS A 308 14.13 25.01 14.95
C LYS A 308 13.22 25.51 16.08
N LYS A 309 13.86 26.07 17.11
CA LYS A 309 13.21 26.52 18.35
C LYS A 309 12.03 27.45 18.12
N LEU A 310 12.14 28.38 17.20
CA LEU A 310 11.09 29.38 16.91
C LEU A 310 9.82 28.74 16.30
N GLU A 311 9.99 27.74 15.41
CA GLU A 311 8.87 27.03 14.80
C GLU A 311 8.15 26.15 15.83
N LEU A 312 8.90 25.56 16.77
CA LEU A 312 8.35 24.77 17.87
C LEU A 312 7.57 25.63 18.87
N GLU A 313 8.10 26.80 19.26
CA GLU A 313 7.44 27.75 20.13
C GLU A 313 6.12 28.27 19.52
N LEU A 314 6.09 28.55 18.23
CA LEU A 314 4.88 28.96 17.51
C LEU A 314 3.82 27.86 17.49
N LEU A 315 4.21 26.61 17.25
CA LEU A 315 3.29 25.45 17.25
C LEU A 315 2.71 25.18 18.66
N LEU A 316 3.54 25.27 19.70
CA LEU A 316 3.09 25.15 21.09
C LEU A 316 2.10 26.27 21.44
N GLN A 317 2.38 27.51 21.05
CA GLN A 317 1.50 28.65 21.28
C GLN A 317 0.15 28.51 20.55
N GLN A 318 0.16 28.04 19.30
CA GLN A 318 -1.05 27.83 18.49
C GLN A 318 -1.93 26.71 19.01
N THR A 319 -1.35 25.68 19.61
CA THR A 319 -2.06 24.51 20.12
C THR A 319 -2.40 24.62 21.62
N GLY A 320 -1.86 25.64 22.31
CA GLY A 320 -2.07 25.81 23.76
C GLY A 320 -1.45 24.69 24.61
N LYS A 321 -0.38 24.05 24.12
CA LYS A 321 0.34 22.98 24.83
C LYS A 321 1.62 23.53 25.45
N ASP A 322 1.94 23.01 26.65
CA ASP A 322 3.05 23.55 27.45
C ASP A 322 4.41 22.94 27.07
N ASN A 323 4.41 21.75 26.48
CA ASN A 323 5.65 21.07 26.08
C ASN A 323 5.48 20.20 24.83
N ILE A 324 6.62 19.73 24.31
CA ILE A 324 6.73 18.97 23.06
C ILE A 324 6.02 17.61 23.16
N ASP A 325 6.12 16.93 24.30
CA ASP A 325 5.53 15.60 24.48
C ASP A 325 4.00 15.68 24.54
N GLU A 326 3.46 16.67 25.21
CA GLU A 326 2.02 16.96 25.23
C GLU A 326 1.49 17.32 23.84
N LEU A 327 2.23 18.10 23.07
CA LEU A 327 1.87 18.43 21.70
C LEU A 327 1.88 17.19 20.80
N LEU A 328 2.88 16.32 20.92
CA LEU A 328 2.94 15.05 20.20
C LEU A 328 1.79 14.13 20.55
N GLN A 329 1.49 14.00 21.82
CA GLN A 329 0.37 13.19 22.29
C GLN A 329 -0.96 13.76 21.80
N TYR A 330 -1.17 15.05 21.93
CA TYR A 330 -2.36 15.74 21.42
C TYR A 330 -2.55 15.53 19.90
N LEU A 331 -1.50 15.68 19.10
CA LEU A 331 -1.57 15.48 17.65
C LEU A 331 -1.86 14.01 17.29
N LYS A 332 -1.37 13.05 18.08
CA LYS A 332 -1.69 11.63 17.90
C LYS A 332 -3.15 11.33 18.25
N GLU A 333 -3.62 11.84 19.39
CA GLU A 333 -5.02 11.67 19.83
C GLU A 333 -6.00 12.29 18.84
N MET A 334 -5.71 13.47 18.30
CA MET A 334 -6.51 14.10 17.24
C MET A 334 -6.53 13.28 15.95
N LYS A 335 -5.43 12.65 15.60
CA LYS A 335 -5.38 11.76 14.43
C LYS A 335 -6.25 10.53 14.61
N ASP A 336 -6.31 9.99 15.82
CA ASP A 336 -7.05 8.77 16.14
C ASP A 336 -8.56 9.02 16.37
N LYS A 337 -8.98 10.29 16.59
CA LYS A 337 -10.36 10.70 16.87
C LYS A 337 -10.80 11.91 16.03
N PRO A 338 -10.86 11.81 14.71
CA PRO A 338 -11.20 12.94 13.85
C PRO A 338 -12.63 13.47 13.98
N ASP A 339 -13.54 12.73 14.61
CA ASP A 339 -14.97 13.07 14.74
C ASP A 339 -15.31 13.87 16.03
N GLU A 340 -14.36 14.14 16.90
CA GLU A 340 -14.59 14.87 18.16
C GLU A 340 -14.25 16.39 18.07
N TRP A 341 -13.91 16.88 16.83
CA TRP A 341 -13.51 18.27 16.59
C TRP A 341 -14.24 18.93 15.41
#